data_112b6e7c25aedbae8c4a92ffbdac8942
#
_entry.id   112b6e7c25aedbae8c4a92ffbdac8942
#
_cell.length_a   1.000
_cell.length_b   1.000
_cell.length_c   1.000
_cell.angle_alpha   90.00
_cell.angle_beta   90.00
_cell.angle_gamma   90.00
#
_symmetry.space_group_name_H-M   'P 1'
#
loop_
_entity.id
_entity.type
_entity.pdbx_description
1 polymer ?
#
loop_
_entity_poly.entity_id
_entity_poly.type
_entity_poly.pdbx_seq_one_letter_code
_entity_poly.pdbx_strand_id
1 'polypeptide(L)'
;VSAGVLIAVLAGCSTGEPGEAQPVPSTGSTTSESVKPTTSKPARPKELKVDGIDPCATFTAAQRSELKINETSTKPLDVLTNDKPVPTCRNRADGDTMSSYNVSLISGVGIDHWEGGSNLDVVAKTVAGFAAYQYKLAGTSEAYCSYAVDVADKQQLVVQFFPIGDGFTQDQMCQNAAKGAELALATLQTLK
;
A
#
# COMPACT_ATOMS: atom_id res chain seq x y z
N VAL A 1 19.47 -52.76 -20.39
CA VAL A 1 19.08 -53.34 -21.68
C VAL A 1 17.78 -52.67 -22.13
N SER A 2 17.78 -52.14 -23.37
CA SER A 2 16.76 -51.57 -24.20
C SER A 2 16.82 -50.05 -24.33
N ALA A 3 17.48 -49.50 -25.34
CA ALA A 3 17.07 -49.25 -26.73
C ALA A 3 15.94 -48.16 -26.76
N GLY A 4 16.11 -46.93 -27.14
CA GLY A 4 16.56 -46.40 -28.43
C GLY A 4 15.33 -46.12 -29.31
N VAL A 5 14.92 -44.83 -29.48
CA VAL A 5 14.30 -44.37 -30.75
C VAL A 5 14.59 -42.86 -30.92
N LEU A 6 15.40 -42.56 -31.96
CA LEU A 6 15.55 -41.25 -32.57
C LEU A 6 14.35 -41.06 -33.56
N ILE A 7 13.72 -39.91 -33.54
CA ILE A 7 12.88 -39.43 -34.66
C ILE A 7 13.38 -38.05 -35.07
N ALA A 8 14.01 -38.04 -36.25
CA ALA A 8 14.33 -36.84 -37.00
C ALA A 8 13.10 -36.42 -37.80
N VAL A 9 12.70 -35.14 -37.82
CA VAL A 9 11.70 -34.58 -38.73
C VAL A 9 12.30 -33.33 -39.39
N LEU A 10 12.16 -33.36 -40.68
CA LEU A 10 12.74 -32.61 -41.78
C LEU A 10 12.34 -31.11 -41.80
N ALA A 11 13.31 -30.34 -42.28
CA ALA A 11 13.16 -28.95 -42.68
C ALA A 11 12.22 -28.83 -43.92
N GLY A 12 11.30 -27.88 -43.86
CA GLY A 12 10.51 -27.39 -45.00
C GLY A 12 10.87 -25.94 -45.30
N CYS A 13 11.72 -25.69 -46.30
CA CYS A 13 11.89 -24.37 -46.92
C CYS A 13 10.74 -24.14 -47.90
N SER A 14 9.96 -23.08 -47.70
CA SER A 14 9.04 -22.54 -48.69
C SER A 14 9.64 -21.24 -49.26
N THR A 15 10.00 -21.30 -50.53
CA THR A 15 10.39 -20.16 -51.37
C THR A 15 9.14 -19.44 -51.84
N GLY A 16 8.90 -18.21 -51.37
CA GLY A 16 7.85 -17.32 -51.89
C GLY A 16 8.45 -16.29 -52.86
N GLU A 17 7.80 -16.16 -54.01
CA GLU A 17 8.17 -15.29 -55.13
C GLU A 17 8.12 -13.77 -54.77
N PRO A 18 8.87 -12.90 -55.50
CA PRO A 18 8.85 -11.46 -55.29
C PRO A 18 7.59 -10.84 -55.91
N GLY A 19 6.69 -10.39 -55.07
CA GLY A 19 5.53 -9.59 -55.45
C GLY A 19 5.91 -8.11 -55.61
N GLU A 20 5.55 -7.58 -56.76
CA GLU A 20 5.73 -6.21 -57.24
C GLU A 20 5.03 -5.20 -56.31
N ALA A 21 5.78 -4.18 -55.85
CA ALA A 21 5.25 -3.14 -54.96
C ALA A 21 4.50 -2.08 -55.78
N GLN A 22 3.18 -1.97 -55.60
CA GLN A 22 2.42 -0.81 -56.07
C GLN A 22 2.45 0.32 -55.01
N PRO A 23 2.62 1.59 -55.45
CA PRO A 23 2.60 2.72 -54.53
C PRO A 23 1.17 3.03 -54.09
N VAL A 24 0.91 2.92 -52.77
CA VAL A 24 -0.30 3.45 -52.13
C VAL A 24 -0.10 4.90 -51.74
N PRO A 25 -1.10 5.77 -51.96
CA PRO A 25 -0.95 7.19 -51.64
C PRO A 25 -0.86 7.41 -50.12
N SER A 26 0.12 8.21 -49.75
CA SER A 26 0.42 8.63 -48.36
C SER A 26 -0.75 9.46 -47.84
N THR A 27 -1.52 8.93 -46.89
CA THR A 27 -2.52 9.70 -46.14
C THR A 27 -2.16 9.62 -44.67
N GLY A 28 -1.77 10.75 -44.10
CA GLY A 28 -1.86 11.11 -42.71
C GLY A 28 -1.05 10.27 -41.73
N SER A 29 0.13 10.73 -41.36
CA SER A 29 0.80 10.36 -40.11
C SER A 29 -0.08 10.76 -38.94
N THR A 30 -0.87 9.83 -38.44
CA THR A 30 -1.44 9.95 -37.09
C THR A 30 -0.34 9.55 -36.14
N THR A 31 0.29 10.53 -35.50
CA THR A 31 1.18 10.33 -34.38
C THR A 31 0.35 9.66 -33.29
N SER A 32 0.50 8.35 -33.13
CA SER A 32 0.01 7.64 -31.94
C SER A 32 0.86 8.13 -30.77
N GLU A 33 0.40 9.17 -30.09
CA GLU A 33 0.87 9.45 -28.75
C GLU A 33 0.58 8.20 -27.90
N SER A 34 1.64 7.55 -27.48
CA SER A 34 1.59 6.50 -26.48
C SER A 34 1.09 7.14 -25.19
N VAL A 35 -0.24 7.08 -24.97
CA VAL A 35 -0.83 7.49 -23.71
C VAL A 35 -0.37 6.45 -22.68
N LYS A 36 0.69 6.82 -21.92
CA LYS A 36 1.08 6.11 -20.72
C LYS A 36 -0.19 6.01 -19.86
N PRO A 37 -0.64 4.81 -19.45
CA PRO A 37 -1.81 4.69 -18.61
C PRO A 37 -1.51 5.43 -17.30
N THR A 38 -2.07 6.62 -17.15
CA THR A 38 -2.10 7.33 -15.89
C THR A 38 -3.09 6.54 -15.04
N THR A 39 -2.59 5.67 -14.16
CA THR A 39 -3.40 5.08 -13.10
C THR A 39 -3.80 6.21 -12.17
N SER A 40 -4.90 6.88 -12.51
CA SER A 40 -5.48 7.88 -11.63
C SER A 40 -5.90 7.18 -10.33
N LYS A 41 -5.38 7.69 -9.21
CA LYS A 41 -5.85 7.25 -7.88
C LYS A 41 -7.38 7.34 -7.86
N PRO A 42 -8.08 6.37 -7.25
CA PRO A 42 -9.52 6.49 -7.06
C PRO A 42 -9.85 7.78 -6.33
N ALA A 43 -10.93 8.45 -6.77
CA ALA A 43 -11.39 9.66 -6.12
C ALA A 43 -11.73 9.38 -4.65
N ARG A 44 -11.29 10.26 -3.74
CA ARG A 44 -11.65 10.13 -2.31
C ARG A 44 -13.16 10.25 -2.14
N PRO A 45 -13.81 9.38 -1.35
CA PRO A 45 -15.25 9.51 -1.04
C PRO A 45 -15.58 10.83 -0.33
N LYS A 46 -14.66 11.30 0.52
CA LYS A 46 -14.74 12.54 1.28
C LYS A 46 -13.34 13.06 1.57
N GLU A 47 -13.17 14.37 1.65
CA GLU A 47 -11.92 14.95 2.14
C GLU A 47 -11.94 15.02 3.68
N LEU A 48 -10.91 14.43 4.32
CA LEU A 48 -10.76 14.36 5.77
C LEU A 48 -9.43 15.01 6.17
N LYS A 49 -9.45 16.32 6.42
CA LYS A 49 -8.25 17.05 6.87
C LYS A 49 -7.86 16.60 8.26
N VAL A 50 -6.58 16.28 8.45
CA VAL A 50 -6.06 15.75 9.72
C VAL A 50 -5.35 16.80 10.59
N ASP A 51 -5.23 18.03 10.09
CA ASP A 51 -4.57 19.10 10.82
C ASP A 51 -5.23 19.34 12.18
N GLY A 52 -4.41 19.37 13.23
CA GLY A 52 -4.85 19.65 14.60
C GLY A 52 -5.66 18.54 15.28
N ILE A 53 -5.81 17.37 14.63
CA ILE A 53 -6.43 16.20 15.27
C ILE A 53 -5.36 15.46 16.08
N ASP A 54 -5.69 15.11 17.32
CA ASP A 54 -4.87 14.21 18.13
C ASP A 54 -4.93 12.79 17.55
N PRO A 55 -3.83 12.17 17.13
CA PRO A 55 -3.83 10.79 16.63
C PRO A 55 -4.36 9.78 17.66
N CYS A 56 -4.31 10.08 18.97
CA CYS A 56 -4.89 9.23 19.99
C CYS A 56 -6.42 9.29 20.06
N ALA A 57 -7.06 10.26 19.41
CA ALA A 57 -8.51 10.32 19.27
C ALA A 57 -9.06 9.43 18.14
N THR A 58 -8.19 8.79 17.34
CA THR A 58 -8.60 8.00 16.17
C THR A 58 -9.19 6.63 16.49
N PHE A 59 -9.06 6.14 17.72
CA PHE A 59 -9.76 4.94 18.18
C PHE A 59 -10.74 5.28 19.31
N THR A 60 -12.01 4.94 19.11
CA THR A 60 -13.03 5.01 20.18
C THR A 60 -12.75 3.99 21.28
N ALA A 61 -13.39 4.13 22.43
CA ALA A 61 -13.26 3.15 23.53
C ALA A 61 -13.71 1.73 23.09
N ALA A 62 -14.77 1.63 22.29
CA ALA A 62 -15.25 0.35 21.77
C ALA A 62 -14.22 -0.29 20.81
N GLN A 63 -13.63 0.48 19.92
CA GLN A 63 -12.60 0.00 18.99
C GLN A 63 -11.31 -0.40 19.72
N ARG A 64 -10.91 0.36 20.74
CA ARG A 64 -9.79 -0.06 21.61
C ARG A 64 -10.06 -1.39 22.29
N SER A 65 -11.27 -1.60 22.80
CA SER A 65 -11.67 -2.90 23.36
C SER A 65 -11.63 -4.02 22.33
N GLU A 66 -12.14 -3.78 21.11
CA GLU A 66 -12.11 -4.73 19.99
C GLU A 66 -10.68 -5.12 19.60
N LEU A 67 -9.77 -4.15 19.55
CA LEU A 67 -8.35 -4.35 19.24
C LEU A 67 -7.52 -4.82 20.44
N LYS A 68 -8.15 -5.06 21.61
CA LYS A 68 -7.49 -5.43 22.89
C LYS A 68 -6.43 -4.39 23.35
N ILE A 69 -6.62 -3.12 22.97
CA ILE A 69 -5.74 -2.02 23.37
C ILE A 69 -6.03 -1.65 24.82
N ASN A 70 -5.01 -1.71 25.66
CA ASN A 70 -5.09 -1.40 27.10
C ASN A 70 -4.22 -0.21 27.51
N GLU A 71 -3.27 0.19 26.69
CA GLU A 71 -2.40 1.34 26.93
C GLU A 71 -2.34 2.23 25.68
N THR A 72 -2.44 3.54 25.88
CA THR A 72 -2.37 4.54 24.82
C THR A 72 -1.45 5.67 25.23
N SER A 73 -0.51 6.03 24.39
CA SER A 73 0.45 7.11 24.65
C SER A 73 0.81 7.86 23.37
N THR A 74 0.96 9.18 23.47
CA THR A 74 1.47 10.00 22.37
C THR A 74 3.00 9.94 22.36
N LYS A 75 3.59 9.60 21.23
CA LYS A 75 5.03 9.56 21.02
C LYS A 75 5.37 10.03 19.61
N PRO A 76 6.19 11.06 19.42
CA PRO A 76 6.68 11.41 18.09
C PRO A 76 7.53 10.27 17.50
N LEU A 77 7.24 9.88 16.24
CA LEU A 77 7.99 8.87 15.51
C LEU A 77 8.40 9.42 14.14
N ASP A 78 9.58 9.03 13.68
CA ASP A 78 10.03 9.29 12.31
C ASP A 78 9.42 8.25 11.36
N VAL A 79 8.14 8.43 11.07
CA VAL A 79 7.37 7.53 10.20
C VAL A 79 7.79 7.66 8.74
N LEU A 80 8.20 8.86 8.33
CA LEU A 80 8.54 9.19 6.93
C LEU A 80 10.02 8.97 6.61
N THR A 81 10.83 8.53 7.57
CA THR A 81 12.28 8.30 7.43
C THR A 81 13.04 9.52 6.89
N ASN A 82 12.65 10.71 7.36
CA ASN A 82 13.23 11.99 6.93
C ASN A 82 13.75 12.86 8.09
N ASP A 83 14.03 12.24 9.24
CA ASP A 83 14.48 12.87 10.48
C ASP A 83 13.50 13.93 11.04
N LYS A 84 12.24 13.89 10.62
CA LYS A 84 11.17 14.75 11.09
C LYS A 84 10.09 13.93 11.80
N PRO A 85 10.16 13.77 13.11
CA PRO A 85 9.16 13.03 13.86
C PRO A 85 7.78 13.67 13.71
N VAL A 86 6.77 12.83 13.47
CA VAL A 86 5.36 13.24 13.42
C VAL A 86 4.63 12.79 14.69
N PRO A 87 3.61 13.53 15.14
CA PRO A 87 2.77 13.09 16.24
C PRO A 87 2.16 11.72 15.94
N THR A 88 2.41 10.77 16.83
CA THR A 88 1.94 9.39 16.67
C THR A 88 1.32 8.91 17.97
N CYS A 89 0.18 8.28 17.88
CA CYS A 89 -0.41 7.55 18.97
C CYS A 89 0.05 6.09 18.96
N ARG A 90 0.73 5.68 20.01
CA ARG A 90 1.05 4.28 20.24
C ARG A 90 -0.06 3.64 21.09
N ASN A 91 -0.70 2.64 20.54
CA ASN A 91 -1.75 1.88 21.18
C ASN A 91 -1.26 0.45 21.39
N ARG A 92 -0.90 0.12 22.62
CA ARG A 92 -0.43 -1.21 22.99
C ARG A 92 -1.62 -2.13 23.21
N ALA A 93 -1.58 -3.30 22.60
CA ALA A 93 -2.57 -4.34 22.72
C ALA A 93 -1.97 -5.56 23.43
N ASP A 94 -2.58 -5.96 24.55
CA ASP A 94 -2.21 -7.14 25.31
C ASP A 94 -3.28 -8.24 25.08
N GLY A 95 -3.11 -8.99 23.97
CA GLY A 95 -3.87 -10.19 23.69
C GLY A 95 -3.09 -11.44 24.08
N ASP A 96 -3.41 -12.57 23.45
CA ASP A 96 -2.62 -13.80 23.56
C ASP A 96 -1.18 -13.59 23.07
N THR A 97 -1.01 -12.63 22.17
CA THR A 97 0.28 -12.12 21.68
C THR A 97 0.26 -10.60 21.77
N MET A 98 1.28 -10.02 22.39
CA MET A 98 1.39 -8.57 22.52
C MET A 98 1.71 -7.91 21.18
N SER A 99 1.12 -6.74 20.97
CA SER A 99 1.33 -5.95 19.76
C SER A 99 1.15 -4.45 20.00
N SER A 100 1.38 -3.65 18.98
CA SER A 100 1.15 -2.20 19.03
C SER A 100 0.58 -1.71 17.70
N TYR A 101 -0.45 -0.87 17.77
CA TYR A 101 -0.94 -0.06 16.66
C TYR A 101 -0.40 1.35 16.81
N ASN A 102 0.47 1.77 15.92
CA ASN A 102 0.93 3.16 15.87
C ASN A 102 0.10 3.91 14.83
N VAL A 103 -0.60 4.95 15.26
CA VAL A 103 -1.44 5.78 14.38
C VAL A 103 -0.82 7.15 14.26
N SER A 104 -0.52 7.57 13.04
CA SER A 104 0.01 8.90 12.72
C SER A 104 -0.93 9.64 11.77
N LEU A 105 -1.14 10.92 12.04
CA LEU A 105 -1.85 11.84 11.18
C LEU A 105 -0.83 12.80 10.57
N ILE A 106 -0.57 12.67 9.27
CA ILE A 106 0.53 13.36 8.60
C ILE A 106 -0.02 14.40 7.66
N SER A 107 0.41 15.65 7.83
CA SER A 107 0.14 16.78 6.95
C SER A 107 1.37 17.17 6.14
N GLY A 108 1.16 17.69 4.95
CA GLY A 108 2.21 18.18 4.05
C GLY A 108 2.84 17.11 3.18
N VAL A 109 2.53 15.83 3.39
CA VAL A 109 3.07 14.68 2.63
C VAL A 109 1.93 13.73 2.29
N GLY A 110 1.71 13.50 0.99
CA GLY A 110 0.69 12.55 0.49
C GLY A 110 1.17 11.10 0.47
N ILE A 111 0.28 10.17 0.15
CA ILE A 111 0.60 8.72 0.10
C ILE A 111 1.57 8.35 -1.01
N ASP A 112 1.75 9.18 -2.03
CA ASP A 112 2.74 9.04 -3.09
C ASP A 112 4.19 9.01 -2.56
N HIS A 113 4.43 9.48 -1.34
CA HIS A 113 5.70 9.31 -0.62
C HIS A 113 6.16 7.86 -0.57
N TRP A 114 5.24 6.91 -0.53
CA TRP A 114 5.56 5.48 -0.41
C TRP A 114 5.88 4.83 -1.76
N GLU A 115 5.62 5.51 -2.89
CA GLU A 115 5.94 5.01 -4.21
C GLU A 115 7.46 5.03 -4.45
N GLY A 116 8.03 3.91 -4.84
CA GLY A 116 9.44 3.82 -5.25
C GLY A 116 10.46 3.75 -4.12
N GLY A 117 10.07 3.52 -2.89
CA GLY A 117 10.99 3.23 -1.79
C GLY A 117 11.75 1.93 -2.04
N SER A 118 13.09 1.98 -2.09
CA SER A 118 13.94 0.82 -2.45
C SER A 118 14.00 -0.27 -1.38
N ASN A 119 13.58 0.03 -0.16
CA ASN A 119 13.62 -0.89 0.99
C ASN A 119 12.22 -1.28 1.48
N LEU A 120 11.17 -0.97 0.72
CA LEU A 120 9.79 -1.29 1.05
C LEU A 120 9.14 -2.10 -0.07
N ASP A 121 8.36 -3.10 0.32
CA ASP A 121 7.37 -3.73 -0.54
C ASP A 121 6.07 -2.94 -0.39
N VAL A 122 5.64 -2.28 -1.45
CA VAL A 122 4.47 -1.40 -1.47
C VAL A 122 3.41 -1.94 -2.42
N VAL A 123 2.18 -2.06 -1.94
CA VAL A 123 1.05 -2.58 -2.72
C VAL A 123 -0.12 -1.61 -2.64
N ALA A 124 -0.63 -1.20 -3.81
CA ALA A 124 -1.84 -0.37 -3.85
C ALA A 124 -3.06 -1.13 -3.30
N LYS A 125 -3.81 -0.47 -2.44
CA LYS A 125 -5.01 -0.97 -1.75
C LYS A 125 -6.09 0.11 -1.71
N THR A 126 -7.23 -0.25 -1.15
CA THR A 126 -8.27 0.68 -0.74
C THR A 126 -8.70 0.36 0.68
N VAL A 127 -9.03 1.40 1.46
CA VAL A 127 -9.59 1.30 2.81
C VAL A 127 -10.88 2.10 2.83
N ALA A 128 -12.02 1.45 2.99
CA ALA A 128 -13.35 2.08 2.97
C ALA A 128 -13.56 3.05 1.78
N GLY A 129 -13.06 2.70 0.60
CA GLY A 129 -13.15 3.49 -0.63
C GLY A 129 -12.06 4.56 -0.82
N PHE A 130 -11.22 4.82 0.18
CA PHE A 130 -10.06 5.69 0.06
C PHE A 130 -8.88 4.95 -0.55
N ALA A 131 -8.11 5.60 -1.44
CA ALA A 131 -6.85 5.08 -1.94
C ALA A 131 -5.89 4.86 -0.76
N ALA A 132 -5.15 3.76 -0.80
CA ALA A 132 -4.19 3.45 0.25
C ALA A 132 -3.00 2.67 -0.32
N TYR A 133 -1.89 2.70 0.41
CA TYR A 133 -0.78 1.78 0.22
C TYR A 133 -0.61 0.91 1.46
N GLN A 134 -0.56 -0.41 1.24
CA GLN A 134 0.00 -1.34 2.21
C GLN A 134 1.51 -1.38 2.00
N TYR A 135 2.29 -1.24 3.04
CA TYR A 135 3.74 -1.36 2.94
C TYR A 135 4.36 -2.10 4.12
N LYS A 136 5.47 -2.77 3.86
CA LYS A 136 6.32 -3.48 4.82
C LYS A 136 7.78 -3.39 4.39
N LEU A 137 8.72 -3.81 5.24
CA LEU A 137 10.10 -3.94 4.81
C LEU A 137 10.23 -4.98 3.69
N ALA A 138 11.03 -4.65 2.68
CA ALA A 138 11.34 -5.57 1.61
C ALA A 138 12.19 -6.75 2.11
N GLY A 139 12.05 -7.88 1.43
CA GLY A 139 12.77 -9.11 1.77
C GLY A 139 12.03 -9.95 2.82
N THR A 140 12.80 -10.67 3.64
CA THR A 140 12.27 -11.67 4.58
C THR A 140 11.98 -11.13 5.98
N SER A 141 12.09 -9.83 6.20
CA SER A 141 11.86 -9.23 7.53
C SER A 141 10.37 -9.18 7.85
N GLU A 142 9.94 -9.97 8.84
CA GLU A 142 8.58 -9.95 9.41
C GLU A 142 8.50 -8.99 10.60
N ALA A 143 8.88 -7.72 10.39
CA ALA A 143 8.99 -6.75 11.47
C ALA A 143 7.67 -6.00 11.75
N TYR A 144 6.91 -5.68 10.70
CA TYR A 144 5.64 -4.94 10.79
C TYR A 144 4.87 -4.99 9.46
N CYS A 145 3.64 -4.50 9.50
CA CYS A 145 2.91 -4.10 8.29
C CYS A 145 2.18 -2.79 8.54
N SER A 146 2.01 -1.99 7.51
CA SER A 146 1.47 -0.64 7.59
C SER A 146 0.48 -0.35 6.47
N TYR A 147 -0.45 0.55 6.74
CA TYR A 147 -1.33 1.17 5.77
C TYR A 147 -1.20 2.68 5.81
N ALA A 148 -0.98 3.30 4.66
CA ALA A 148 -1.06 4.74 4.46
C ALA A 148 -2.30 5.03 3.62
N VAL A 149 -3.25 5.80 4.16
CA VAL A 149 -4.55 6.10 3.55
C VAL A 149 -4.59 7.56 3.11
N ASP A 150 -4.98 7.81 1.86
CA ASP A 150 -5.11 9.14 1.26
C ASP A 150 -6.38 9.84 1.75
N VAL A 151 -6.27 10.66 2.80
CA VAL A 151 -7.42 11.27 3.46
C VAL A 151 -7.73 12.70 3.00
N ALA A 152 -6.72 13.47 2.57
CA ALA A 152 -6.86 14.80 1.98
C ALA A 152 -5.65 15.13 1.10
N ASP A 153 -5.65 16.26 0.39
CA ASP A 153 -4.49 16.67 -0.41
C ASP A 153 -3.26 16.82 0.47
N LYS A 154 -2.18 16.10 0.12
CA LYS A 154 -0.94 16.01 0.90
C LYS A 154 -1.16 15.66 2.38
N GLN A 155 -2.20 14.89 2.69
CA GLN A 155 -2.44 14.43 4.05
C GLN A 155 -2.79 12.94 4.05
N GLN A 156 -2.29 12.23 5.04
CA GLN A 156 -2.48 10.79 5.14
C GLN A 156 -2.69 10.34 6.59
N LEU A 157 -3.51 9.31 6.75
CA LEU A 157 -3.61 8.50 7.95
C LEU A 157 -2.67 7.31 7.77
N VAL A 158 -1.71 7.16 8.65
CA VAL A 158 -0.82 5.98 8.67
C VAL A 158 -1.12 5.15 9.89
N VAL A 159 -1.37 3.86 9.67
CA VAL A 159 -1.53 2.86 10.74
C VAL A 159 -0.50 1.76 10.54
N GLN A 160 0.35 1.58 11.54
CA GLN A 160 1.39 0.55 11.55
C GLN A 160 1.09 -0.46 12.64
N PHE A 161 1.11 -1.74 12.31
CA PHE A 161 1.02 -2.84 13.26
C PHE A 161 2.39 -3.43 13.51
N PHE A 162 2.82 -3.44 14.77
CA PHE A 162 4.07 -4.04 15.23
C PHE A 162 3.78 -5.19 16.18
N PRO A 163 4.31 -6.38 15.94
CA PRO A 163 4.32 -7.44 16.94
C PRO A 163 5.29 -7.08 18.08
N ILE A 164 5.00 -7.56 19.28
CA ILE A 164 5.90 -7.50 20.42
C ILE A 164 6.25 -8.94 20.79
N GLY A 165 7.40 -9.42 20.30
CA GLY A 165 7.77 -10.83 20.33
C GLY A 165 7.22 -11.62 19.13
N ASP A 166 7.33 -12.94 19.21
CA ASP A 166 6.89 -13.85 18.15
C ASP A 166 5.38 -14.12 18.22
N GLY A 167 4.79 -14.66 17.15
CA GLY A 167 3.40 -15.16 17.15
C GLY A 167 2.49 -14.53 16.10
N PHE A 168 3.00 -13.63 15.26
CA PHE A 168 2.28 -13.14 14.08
C PHE A 168 3.03 -13.47 12.80
N THR A 169 2.32 -14.04 11.83
CA THR A 169 2.83 -14.12 10.45
C THR A 169 2.73 -12.75 9.78
N GLN A 170 3.47 -12.56 8.69
CA GLN A 170 3.40 -11.30 7.90
C GLN A 170 1.97 -10.99 7.44
N ASP A 171 1.22 -12.00 7.01
CA ASP A 171 -0.18 -11.84 6.58
C ASP A 171 -1.08 -11.40 7.73
N GLN A 172 -0.91 -11.97 8.92
CA GLN A 172 -1.65 -11.55 10.11
C GLN A 172 -1.33 -10.11 10.52
N MET A 173 -0.06 -9.71 10.42
CA MET A 173 0.33 -8.32 10.68
C MET A 173 -0.35 -7.36 9.69
N CYS A 174 -0.38 -7.71 8.40
CA CYS A 174 -1.04 -6.88 7.40
C CYS A 174 -2.56 -6.84 7.55
N GLN A 175 -3.20 -7.94 7.95
CA GLN A 175 -4.63 -7.97 8.29
C GLN A 175 -4.95 -7.09 9.50
N ASN A 176 -4.13 -7.14 10.54
CA ASN A 176 -4.28 -6.29 11.72
C ASN A 176 -4.07 -4.81 11.39
N ALA A 177 -3.06 -4.47 10.58
CA ALA A 177 -2.83 -3.11 10.12
C ALA A 177 -4.03 -2.58 9.28
N ALA A 178 -4.57 -3.40 8.38
CA ALA A 178 -5.77 -3.07 7.60
C ALA A 178 -6.97 -2.80 8.51
N LYS A 179 -7.24 -3.70 9.46
CA LYS A 179 -8.32 -3.56 10.44
C LYS A 179 -8.16 -2.27 11.26
N GLY A 180 -6.95 -2.00 11.74
CA GLY A 180 -6.63 -0.76 12.45
C GLY A 180 -6.90 0.47 11.59
N ALA A 181 -6.50 0.45 10.30
CA ALA A 181 -6.72 1.55 9.37
C ALA A 181 -8.22 1.79 9.11
N GLU A 182 -9.01 0.73 8.93
CA GLU A 182 -10.48 0.83 8.77
C GLU A 182 -11.13 1.49 9.98
N LEU A 183 -10.79 1.05 11.18
CA LEU A 183 -11.36 1.55 12.44
C LEU A 183 -10.95 3.01 12.70
N ALA A 184 -9.66 3.34 12.51
CA ALA A 184 -9.18 4.70 12.66
C ALA A 184 -9.82 5.66 11.65
N LEU A 185 -9.95 5.22 10.38
CA LEU A 185 -10.59 5.99 9.33
C LEU A 185 -12.09 6.22 9.63
N ALA A 186 -12.81 5.19 10.10
CA ALA A 186 -14.21 5.31 10.48
C ALA A 186 -14.39 6.36 11.60
N THR A 187 -13.51 6.37 12.60
CA THR A 187 -13.53 7.40 13.64
C THR A 187 -13.20 8.78 13.08
N LEU A 188 -12.16 8.89 12.25
CA LEU A 188 -11.75 10.16 11.64
C LEU A 188 -12.89 10.81 10.84
N GLN A 189 -13.75 10.01 10.18
CA GLN A 189 -14.93 10.49 9.48
C GLN A 189 -15.98 11.13 10.40
N THR A 190 -15.99 10.80 11.68
CA THR A 190 -16.93 11.35 12.68
C THR A 190 -16.39 12.57 13.39
N LEU A 191 -15.07 12.81 13.37
CA LEU A 191 -14.40 13.94 14.00
C LEU A 191 -14.45 15.22 13.14
N LYS A 192 -15.02 15.13 11.91
CA LYS A 192 -15.04 16.21 10.91
C LYS A 192 -16.45 16.46 10.32
#